data_14819ceaf8bab02ed015adbcc6ca6177
#
_entry.id   14819ceaf8bab02ed015adbcc6ca6177
#
_cell.length_a   1.000
_cell.length_b   1.000
_cell.length_c   1.000
_cell.angle_alpha   90.00
_cell.angle_beta   90.00
_cell.angle_gamma   90.00
#
_symmetry.space_group_name_H-M   'P 1'
#
loop_
_entity.id
_entity.type
_entity.pdbx_description
1 polymer ?
#
loop_
_entity_poly.entity_id
_entity_poly.type
_entity_poly.pdbx_seq_one_letter_code
_entity_poly.pdbx_strand_id
1 'polypeptide(L)'
;MFDLNRYQNNIAVITDSKDVFTYSDLHNMQAELFQHIGGRKLIAVLCENKIGALLGYICFINNQIVPMMLDKNINIELLNNLLNEYKPDYLWIPEENDYFTEYKVKCVLCGYKLIEYNNLNDITIFDQLALLLTTSGSTGSPKFVRISYENIISNTSAIISYLNISESEKAITVLPMSYTYGLSVINTHLYIGACIMLTDKKICDKEFWSFFNEFKGTSFSGVPYTYDLLRKMNFKALKVPSLRTMTQAGGKMSNDTSAYFYNYAINTNKTFYIMYGQTEATARISYLPFEYMSQKQGSIGIPVEGGSIELVDENNDKIREASIVGEIIYKGKNVSLGYALNRSDLEKGDENQGILYTGDLAYYDLDNFIFICGRKDSCVK
;
A
#
# COMPACT_ATOMS: atom_id res chain seq x y z
N MET A 1 -10.36 -0.78 -12.97
CA MET A 1 -9.24 0.01 -12.49
C MET A 1 -7.96 -0.32 -13.26
N PHE A 2 -7.53 -1.57 -13.29
CA PHE A 2 -6.37 -2.01 -14.07
C PHE A 2 -6.80 -2.40 -15.47
N ASP A 3 -6.26 -1.73 -16.50
CA ASP A 3 -6.56 -2.03 -17.91
C ASP A 3 -5.63 -3.14 -18.42
N LEU A 4 -6.00 -4.38 -18.10
CA LEU A 4 -5.20 -5.57 -18.46
C LEU A 4 -5.12 -5.79 -19.97
N ASN A 5 -6.13 -5.34 -20.72
CA ASN A 5 -6.16 -5.50 -22.18
C ASN A 5 -5.20 -4.55 -22.87
N ARG A 6 -5.04 -3.32 -22.36
CA ARG A 6 -4.11 -2.33 -22.91
C ARG A 6 -2.67 -2.85 -22.93
N TYR A 7 -2.29 -3.58 -21.90
CA TYR A 7 -0.92 -4.06 -21.70
C TYR A 7 -0.77 -5.57 -21.91
N GLN A 8 -1.68 -6.22 -22.62
CA GLN A 8 -1.82 -7.68 -22.73
C GLN A 8 -0.52 -8.45 -22.96
N ASN A 9 0.42 -7.87 -23.71
CA ASN A 9 1.70 -8.50 -24.08
C ASN A 9 2.84 -8.22 -23.08
N ASN A 10 2.63 -7.29 -22.11
CA ASN A 10 3.64 -6.98 -21.11
C ASN A 10 3.70 -8.09 -20.08
N ILE A 11 4.90 -8.33 -19.53
CA ILE A 11 5.04 -9.16 -18.33
C ILE A 11 4.48 -8.39 -17.14
N ALA A 12 3.43 -8.93 -16.52
CA ALA A 12 2.78 -8.34 -15.35
C ALA A 12 3.42 -8.81 -14.04
N VAL A 13 3.75 -10.10 -13.95
CA VAL A 13 4.24 -10.72 -12.73
C VAL A 13 5.37 -11.71 -13.03
N ILE A 14 6.38 -11.69 -12.18
CA ILE A 14 7.41 -12.71 -12.07
C ILE A 14 7.44 -13.19 -10.62
N THR A 15 7.34 -14.50 -10.38
CA THR A 15 7.40 -15.08 -9.04
C THR A 15 8.82 -15.52 -8.69
N ASP A 16 9.10 -15.73 -7.42
CA ASP A 16 10.40 -16.27 -6.97
C ASP A 16 10.56 -17.79 -7.26
N SER A 17 9.49 -18.48 -7.69
CA SER A 17 9.54 -19.79 -8.35
C SER A 17 9.89 -19.69 -9.84
N LYS A 18 10.05 -18.47 -10.36
CA LYS A 18 10.39 -18.12 -11.75
C LYS A 18 9.25 -18.29 -12.75
N ASP A 19 8.01 -18.40 -12.27
CA ASP A 19 6.86 -18.34 -13.14
C ASP A 19 6.67 -16.91 -13.65
N VAL A 20 6.29 -16.79 -14.91
CA VAL A 20 6.09 -15.50 -15.60
C VAL A 20 4.65 -15.43 -16.09
N PHE A 21 3.95 -14.35 -15.71
CA PHE A 21 2.58 -14.09 -16.13
C PHE A 21 2.52 -12.77 -16.88
N THR A 22 1.85 -12.78 -18.03
CA THR A 22 1.53 -11.57 -18.80
C THR A 22 0.25 -10.93 -18.25
N TYR A 23 -0.03 -9.70 -18.67
CA TYR A 23 -1.33 -9.05 -18.40
C TYR A 23 -2.49 -9.83 -19.03
N SER A 24 -2.28 -10.49 -20.18
CA SER A 24 -3.26 -11.39 -20.79
C SER A 24 -3.56 -12.61 -19.92
N ASP A 25 -2.54 -13.20 -19.28
CA ASP A 25 -2.75 -14.32 -18.35
C ASP A 25 -3.57 -13.87 -17.14
N LEU A 26 -3.23 -12.70 -16.54
CA LEU A 26 -4.01 -12.12 -15.44
C LEU A 26 -5.46 -11.83 -15.84
N HIS A 27 -5.69 -11.35 -17.08
CA HIS A 27 -7.03 -11.11 -17.61
C HIS A 27 -7.87 -12.39 -17.63
N ASN A 28 -7.31 -13.48 -18.16
CA ASN A 28 -8.01 -14.75 -18.27
C ASN A 28 -8.29 -15.36 -16.89
N MET A 29 -7.28 -15.39 -16.02
CA MET A 29 -7.41 -15.96 -14.67
C MET A 29 -8.39 -15.18 -13.79
N GLN A 30 -8.39 -13.81 -13.86
CA GLN A 30 -9.38 -13.02 -13.11
C GLN A 30 -10.81 -13.27 -13.60
N ALA A 31 -11.01 -13.46 -14.92
CA ALA A 31 -12.32 -13.77 -15.48
C ALA A 31 -12.85 -15.12 -14.99
N GLU A 32 -11.96 -16.11 -14.89
CA GLU A 32 -12.28 -17.43 -14.32
C GLU A 32 -12.71 -17.30 -12.85
N LEU A 33 -11.93 -16.58 -12.02
CA LEU A 33 -12.27 -16.39 -10.61
C LEU A 33 -13.62 -15.66 -10.45
N PHE A 34 -13.88 -14.63 -11.26
CA PHE A 34 -15.10 -13.84 -11.18
C PHE A 34 -16.37 -14.65 -11.45
N GLN A 35 -16.33 -15.68 -12.32
CA GLN A 35 -17.46 -16.54 -12.59
C GLN A 35 -18.01 -17.28 -11.35
N HIS A 36 -17.16 -17.47 -10.34
CA HIS A 36 -17.54 -18.16 -9.08
C HIS A 36 -18.13 -17.23 -8.02
N ILE A 37 -18.02 -15.91 -8.19
CA ILE A 37 -18.44 -14.91 -7.19
C ILE A 37 -19.77 -14.26 -7.57
N GLY A 38 -19.84 -13.68 -8.76
CA GLY A 38 -21.03 -13.02 -9.30
C GLY A 38 -21.44 -11.77 -8.49
N GLY A 39 -21.30 -10.58 -9.08
CA GLY A 39 -21.79 -9.33 -8.51
C GLY A 39 -20.94 -8.78 -7.36
N ARG A 40 -21.45 -7.68 -6.77
CA ARG A 40 -20.78 -6.93 -5.70
C ARG A 40 -20.89 -7.69 -4.36
N LYS A 41 -19.77 -8.01 -3.76
CA LYS A 41 -19.65 -8.83 -2.54
C LYS A 41 -18.54 -8.30 -1.65
N LEU A 42 -18.58 -8.65 -0.35
CA LEU A 42 -17.48 -8.44 0.59
C LEU A 42 -16.67 -9.74 0.69
N ILE A 43 -15.35 -9.65 0.49
CA ILE A 43 -14.47 -10.83 0.55
C ILE A 43 -13.32 -10.57 1.53
N ALA A 44 -13.14 -11.43 2.53
CA ALA A 44 -11.94 -11.40 3.36
C ALA A 44 -10.80 -12.12 2.64
N VAL A 45 -9.65 -11.44 2.53
CA VAL A 45 -8.47 -11.94 1.82
C VAL A 45 -7.32 -12.11 2.79
N LEU A 46 -6.80 -13.33 2.94
CA LEU A 46 -5.55 -13.57 3.67
C LEU A 46 -4.38 -13.39 2.71
N CYS A 47 -3.67 -12.27 2.86
CA CYS A 47 -2.69 -11.78 1.89
C CYS A 47 -1.29 -12.36 2.11
N GLU A 48 -0.68 -12.80 1.01
CA GLU A 48 0.74 -13.09 0.86
C GLU A 48 1.26 -12.37 -0.39
N ASN A 49 2.58 -12.23 -0.51
CA ASN A 49 3.16 -11.72 -1.75
C ASN A 49 3.27 -12.85 -2.79
N LYS A 50 2.15 -13.51 -3.08
CA LYS A 50 2.02 -14.60 -4.04
C LYS A 50 0.98 -14.30 -5.10
N ILE A 51 1.09 -15.01 -6.23
CA ILE A 51 0.23 -14.78 -7.40
C ILE A 51 -1.26 -14.93 -7.09
N GLY A 52 -1.68 -15.89 -6.25
CA GLY A 52 -3.10 -16.08 -5.92
C GLY A 52 -3.70 -14.90 -5.15
N ALA A 53 -2.96 -14.31 -4.18
CA ALA A 53 -3.40 -13.11 -3.47
C ALA A 53 -3.52 -11.90 -4.42
N LEU A 54 -2.51 -11.69 -5.26
CA LEU A 54 -2.51 -10.61 -6.25
C LEU A 54 -3.64 -10.76 -7.26
N LEU A 55 -3.86 -11.96 -7.78
CA LEU A 55 -4.95 -12.27 -8.70
C LEU A 55 -6.31 -11.96 -8.09
N GLY A 56 -6.54 -12.39 -6.82
CA GLY A 56 -7.75 -12.05 -6.09
C GLY A 56 -7.95 -10.54 -6.00
N TYR A 57 -6.93 -9.80 -5.59
CA TYR A 57 -6.98 -8.34 -5.52
C TYR A 57 -7.35 -7.70 -6.86
N ILE A 58 -6.69 -8.09 -7.96
CA ILE A 58 -6.99 -7.58 -9.31
C ILE A 58 -8.44 -7.89 -9.71
N CYS A 59 -8.87 -9.15 -9.52
CA CYS A 59 -10.22 -9.59 -9.82
C CYS A 59 -11.26 -8.77 -9.06
N PHE A 60 -11.05 -8.58 -7.75
CA PHE A 60 -12.03 -7.92 -6.90
C PHE A 60 -12.15 -6.43 -7.24
N ILE A 61 -11.02 -5.73 -7.36
CA ILE A 61 -11.03 -4.31 -7.71
C ILE A 61 -11.61 -4.05 -9.10
N ASN A 62 -11.26 -4.87 -10.11
CA ASN A 62 -11.75 -4.67 -11.47
C ASN A 62 -13.25 -4.98 -11.63
N ASN A 63 -13.81 -5.83 -10.78
CA ASN A 63 -15.21 -6.28 -10.84
C ASN A 63 -16.10 -5.72 -9.73
N GLN A 64 -15.67 -4.62 -9.08
CA GLN A 64 -16.43 -3.93 -8.03
C GLN A 64 -16.76 -4.80 -6.80
N ILE A 65 -15.95 -5.80 -6.52
CA ILE A 65 -16.00 -6.60 -5.30
C ILE A 65 -15.12 -5.91 -4.27
N VAL A 66 -15.53 -5.91 -2.99
CA VAL A 66 -14.81 -5.20 -1.93
C VAL A 66 -13.93 -6.19 -1.14
N PRO A 67 -12.58 -6.18 -1.31
CA PRO A 67 -11.71 -7.00 -0.48
C PRO A 67 -11.44 -6.35 0.88
N MET A 68 -11.44 -7.15 1.94
CA MET A 68 -10.87 -6.86 3.25
C MET A 68 -9.47 -7.47 3.26
N MET A 69 -8.43 -6.65 3.12
CA MET A 69 -7.05 -7.13 3.00
C MET A 69 -6.45 -7.37 4.39
N LEU A 70 -6.21 -8.62 4.73
CA LEU A 70 -5.69 -9.06 6.03
C LEU A 70 -4.33 -9.75 5.85
N ASP A 71 -3.44 -9.61 6.83
CA ASP A 71 -2.20 -10.38 6.86
C ASP A 71 -2.50 -11.87 7.07
N LYS A 72 -1.84 -12.77 6.32
CA LYS A 72 -2.04 -14.22 6.48
C LYS A 72 -1.71 -14.73 7.88
N ASN A 73 -0.80 -14.03 8.58
CA ASN A 73 -0.37 -14.36 9.93
C ASN A 73 -1.20 -13.67 11.01
N ILE A 74 -2.36 -13.12 10.65
CA ILE A 74 -3.27 -12.51 11.62
C ILE A 74 -3.61 -13.50 12.74
N ASN A 75 -3.62 -13.01 13.98
CA ASN A 75 -4.06 -13.83 15.11
C ASN A 75 -5.45 -14.38 14.87
N ILE A 76 -5.68 -15.66 15.17
CA ILE A 76 -6.93 -16.37 14.85
C ILE A 76 -8.15 -15.81 15.60
N GLU A 77 -7.97 -15.36 16.86
CA GLU A 77 -9.06 -14.74 17.63
C GLU A 77 -9.46 -13.40 17.00
N LEU A 78 -8.47 -12.61 16.55
CA LEU A 78 -8.71 -11.35 15.85
C LEU A 78 -9.38 -11.59 14.51
N LEU A 79 -8.95 -12.62 13.74
CA LEU A 79 -9.60 -13.02 12.50
C LEU A 79 -11.06 -13.38 12.73
N ASN A 80 -11.35 -14.23 13.72
CA ASN A 80 -12.71 -14.62 14.04
C ASN A 80 -13.59 -13.42 14.45
N ASN A 81 -13.05 -12.50 15.23
CA ASN A 81 -13.76 -11.28 15.62
C ASN A 81 -14.10 -10.44 14.38
N LEU A 82 -13.15 -10.26 13.45
CA LEU A 82 -13.37 -9.56 12.20
C LEU A 82 -14.43 -10.26 11.32
N LEU A 83 -14.32 -11.58 11.15
CA LEU A 83 -15.27 -12.35 10.37
C LEU A 83 -16.69 -12.31 10.97
N ASN A 84 -16.83 -12.31 12.28
CA ASN A 84 -18.12 -12.19 12.96
C ASN A 84 -18.71 -10.77 12.83
N GLU A 85 -17.89 -9.73 12.91
CA GLU A 85 -18.34 -8.35 12.85
C GLU A 85 -18.69 -7.90 11.43
N TYR A 86 -17.85 -8.26 10.45
CA TYR A 86 -18.04 -7.83 9.07
C TYR A 86 -18.80 -8.84 8.20
N LYS A 87 -18.88 -10.10 8.62
CA LYS A 87 -19.63 -11.18 7.95
C LYS A 87 -19.41 -11.19 6.42
N PRO A 88 -18.15 -11.36 5.95
CA PRO A 88 -17.88 -11.38 4.51
C PRO A 88 -18.68 -12.49 3.82
N ASP A 89 -19.01 -12.28 2.55
CA ASP A 89 -19.74 -13.27 1.75
C ASP A 89 -18.83 -14.46 1.42
N TYR A 90 -17.54 -14.17 1.14
CA TYR A 90 -16.54 -15.16 0.78
C TYR A 90 -15.22 -14.92 1.53
N LEU A 91 -14.40 -15.97 1.58
CA LEU A 91 -13.00 -15.92 1.96
C LEU A 91 -12.14 -16.30 0.75
N TRP A 92 -11.09 -15.54 0.49
CA TRP A 92 -10.06 -15.85 -0.48
C TRP A 92 -8.74 -16.06 0.26
N ILE A 93 -8.33 -17.30 0.42
CA ILE A 93 -7.27 -17.72 1.34
C ILE A 93 -6.31 -18.71 0.68
N PRO A 94 -5.06 -18.84 1.16
CA PRO A 94 -4.13 -19.86 0.70
C PRO A 94 -4.78 -21.27 0.72
N GLU A 95 -4.53 -22.07 -0.31
CA GLU A 95 -5.10 -23.41 -0.46
C GLU A 95 -4.73 -24.31 0.70
N GLU A 96 -3.48 -24.20 1.20
CA GLU A 96 -2.97 -24.96 2.33
C GLU A 96 -3.57 -24.57 3.70
N ASN A 97 -4.38 -23.50 3.75
CA ASN A 97 -5.05 -23.11 4.99
C ASN A 97 -6.13 -24.16 5.35
N ASP A 98 -5.96 -24.84 6.48
CA ASP A 98 -6.83 -25.92 6.96
C ASP A 98 -7.85 -25.49 8.03
N TYR A 99 -7.89 -24.19 8.37
CA TYR A 99 -8.77 -23.67 9.42
C TYR A 99 -10.26 -23.65 9.03
N PHE A 100 -10.57 -23.54 7.71
CA PHE A 100 -11.94 -23.41 7.19
C PHE A 100 -12.41 -24.65 6.42
N THR A 101 -12.03 -25.85 6.85
CA THR A 101 -12.30 -27.10 6.13
C THR A 101 -13.77 -27.51 6.08
N GLU A 102 -14.59 -26.99 7.00
CA GLU A 102 -16.05 -27.27 7.06
C GLU A 102 -16.86 -26.45 6.04
N TYR A 103 -16.25 -25.42 5.43
CA TYR A 103 -16.95 -24.56 4.49
C TYR A 103 -16.80 -25.04 3.05
N LYS A 104 -17.79 -24.67 2.23
CA LYS A 104 -17.83 -25.08 0.81
C LYS A 104 -16.80 -24.29 -0.01
N VAL A 105 -15.85 -25.00 -0.60
CA VAL A 105 -14.92 -24.46 -1.58
C VAL A 105 -15.63 -24.32 -2.94
N LYS A 106 -15.61 -23.12 -3.53
CA LYS A 106 -16.20 -22.81 -4.83
C LYS A 106 -15.22 -23.06 -5.99
N CYS A 107 -13.96 -22.66 -5.79
CA CYS A 107 -12.87 -22.92 -6.73
C CYS A 107 -11.51 -22.85 -6.02
N VAL A 108 -10.49 -23.40 -6.70
CA VAL A 108 -9.07 -23.28 -6.34
C VAL A 108 -8.35 -22.74 -7.54
N LEU A 109 -7.56 -21.68 -7.37
CA LEU A 109 -6.82 -21.05 -8.45
C LEU A 109 -5.52 -20.40 -7.91
N CYS A 110 -4.40 -20.63 -8.59
CA CYS A 110 -3.10 -20.05 -8.23
C CYS A 110 -2.68 -20.25 -6.76
N GLY A 111 -2.97 -21.45 -6.18
CA GLY A 111 -2.63 -21.77 -4.80
C GLY A 111 -3.50 -21.07 -3.75
N TYR A 112 -4.67 -20.55 -4.16
CA TYR A 112 -5.69 -19.97 -3.29
C TYR A 112 -7.03 -20.64 -3.52
N LYS A 113 -7.86 -20.70 -2.47
CA LYS A 113 -9.23 -21.21 -2.55
C LYS A 113 -10.26 -20.14 -2.18
N LEU A 114 -11.35 -20.12 -2.95
CA LEU A 114 -12.54 -19.33 -2.68
C LEU A 114 -13.52 -20.16 -1.86
N ILE A 115 -13.84 -19.67 -0.67
CA ILE A 115 -14.75 -20.32 0.27
C ILE A 115 -16.03 -19.49 0.35
N GLU A 116 -17.19 -20.12 0.22
CA GLU A 116 -18.49 -19.51 0.53
C GLU A 116 -18.66 -19.48 2.04
N TYR A 117 -18.63 -18.26 2.64
CA TYR A 117 -18.63 -18.09 4.09
C TYR A 117 -20.01 -17.69 4.64
N ASN A 118 -20.61 -16.65 4.03
CA ASN A 118 -21.97 -16.21 4.32
C ASN A 118 -22.76 -16.02 3.03
N ASN A 119 -24.08 -16.03 3.13
CA ASN A 119 -24.98 -15.68 2.03
C ASN A 119 -25.97 -14.61 2.52
N LEU A 120 -25.43 -13.47 2.88
CA LEU A 120 -26.18 -12.33 3.40
C LEU A 120 -26.44 -11.34 2.25
N ASN A 121 -27.69 -10.94 2.09
CA ASN A 121 -28.09 -9.83 1.21
C ASN A 121 -28.78 -8.75 2.05
N ASP A 122 -28.18 -8.41 3.20
CA ASP A 122 -28.74 -7.59 4.26
C ASP A 122 -28.41 -6.11 4.14
N ILE A 123 -27.39 -5.76 3.37
CA ILE A 123 -26.96 -4.36 3.19
C ILE A 123 -26.61 -4.08 1.72
N THR A 124 -26.69 -2.79 1.37
CA THR A 124 -26.17 -2.27 0.11
C THR A 124 -24.82 -1.64 0.36
N ILE A 125 -23.72 -2.29 -0.09
CA ILE A 125 -22.39 -1.72 0.03
C ILE A 125 -22.28 -0.45 -0.83
N PHE A 126 -21.79 0.66 -0.25
CA PHE A 126 -21.64 1.94 -0.94
C PHE A 126 -20.86 1.78 -2.27
N ASP A 127 -21.43 2.28 -3.37
CA ASP A 127 -20.93 2.00 -4.73
C ASP A 127 -19.47 2.43 -4.96
N GLN A 128 -19.03 3.50 -4.31
CA GLN A 128 -17.65 3.98 -4.42
C GLN A 128 -16.67 3.24 -3.52
N LEU A 129 -17.14 2.44 -2.55
CA LEU A 129 -16.25 1.66 -1.68
C LEU A 129 -15.53 0.59 -2.51
N ALA A 130 -14.21 0.66 -2.56
CA ALA A 130 -13.37 -0.26 -3.33
C ALA A 130 -12.62 -1.25 -2.45
N LEU A 131 -12.21 -0.87 -1.24
CA LEU A 131 -11.21 -1.59 -0.47
C LEU A 131 -11.33 -1.28 1.02
N LEU A 132 -11.05 -2.27 1.85
CA LEU A 132 -10.91 -2.15 3.30
C LEU A 132 -9.48 -2.53 3.73
N LEU A 133 -8.80 -1.60 4.41
CA LEU A 133 -7.46 -1.82 4.97
C LEU A 133 -7.45 -1.56 6.47
N THR A 134 -6.68 -2.35 7.22
CA THR A 134 -6.43 -2.10 8.64
C THR A 134 -5.41 -0.98 8.83
N THR A 135 -5.45 -0.31 9.98
CA THR A 135 -4.41 0.65 10.40
C THR A 135 -3.31 -0.05 11.19
N SER A 136 -2.07 0.41 11.07
CA SER A 136 -0.87 -0.14 11.72
C SER A 136 -0.77 0.16 13.21
N GLY A 137 -1.84 0.30 13.96
CA GLY A 137 -1.79 0.72 15.37
C GLY A 137 -2.95 0.27 16.24
N SER A 138 -3.89 -0.51 15.73
CA SER A 138 -5.08 -0.89 16.48
C SER A 138 -4.82 -2.10 17.39
N THR A 139 -4.36 -1.87 18.60
CA THR A 139 -4.31 -2.87 19.70
C THR A 139 -5.68 -3.08 20.36
N GLY A 140 -6.74 -2.44 19.83
CA GLY A 140 -8.12 -2.52 20.29
C GLY A 140 -9.06 -3.17 19.28
N SER A 141 -10.31 -2.77 19.26
CA SER A 141 -11.31 -3.25 18.29
C SER A 141 -10.86 -2.95 16.85
N PRO A 142 -10.76 -3.93 15.96
CA PRO A 142 -10.21 -3.75 14.64
C PRO A 142 -11.16 -2.94 13.78
N LYS A 143 -10.75 -1.72 13.42
CA LYS A 143 -11.44 -0.87 12.47
C LYS A 143 -10.75 -0.91 11.12
N PHE A 144 -11.53 -0.87 10.05
CA PHE A 144 -11.02 -0.71 8.70
C PHE A 144 -11.13 0.74 8.22
N VAL A 145 -10.15 1.16 7.45
CA VAL A 145 -10.23 2.36 6.63
C VAL A 145 -10.99 2.00 5.36
N ARG A 146 -12.05 2.75 5.05
CA ARG A 146 -12.87 2.61 3.84
C ARG A 146 -12.26 3.43 2.72
N ILE A 147 -11.80 2.77 1.67
CA ILE A 147 -11.07 3.38 0.55
C ILE A 147 -11.90 3.28 -0.71
N SER A 148 -12.06 4.39 -1.43
CA SER A 148 -12.80 4.44 -2.69
C SER A 148 -11.90 4.17 -3.91
N TYR A 149 -12.54 3.91 -5.07
CA TYR A 149 -11.84 3.83 -6.36
C TYR A 149 -11.13 5.14 -6.69
N GLU A 150 -11.77 6.30 -6.43
CA GLU A 150 -11.14 7.61 -6.65
C GLU A 150 -9.90 7.80 -5.78
N ASN A 151 -9.96 7.38 -4.51
CA ASN A 151 -8.80 7.44 -3.61
C ASN A 151 -7.61 6.65 -4.17
N ILE A 152 -7.85 5.40 -4.61
CA ILE A 152 -6.79 4.55 -5.16
C ILE A 152 -6.21 5.17 -6.44
N ILE A 153 -7.06 5.59 -7.37
CA ILE A 153 -6.64 6.12 -8.67
C ILE A 153 -5.85 7.43 -8.50
N SER A 154 -6.35 8.37 -7.69
CA SER A 154 -5.70 9.66 -7.48
C SER A 154 -4.32 9.50 -6.83
N ASN A 155 -4.21 8.66 -5.80
CA ASN A 155 -2.93 8.39 -5.15
C ASN A 155 -1.95 7.65 -6.07
N THR A 156 -2.45 6.65 -6.81
CA THR A 156 -1.66 5.90 -7.80
C THR A 156 -1.07 6.83 -8.86
N SER A 157 -1.88 7.71 -9.45
CA SER A 157 -1.43 8.67 -10.47
C SER A 157 -0.40 9.64 -9.92
N ALA A 158 -0.63 10.18 -8.72
CA ALA A 158 0.31 11.08 -8.06
C ALA A 158 1.66 10.40 -7.80
N ILE A 159 1.67 9.13 -7.33
CA ILE A 159 2.92 8.39 -7.08
C ILE A 159 3.65 8.11 -8.39
N ILE A 160 2.96 7.70 -9.44
CA ILE A 160 3.55 7.48 -10.77
C ILE A 160 4.24 8.76 -11.26
N SER A 161 3.59 9.90 -11.09
CA SER A 161 4.11 11.21 -11.52
C SER A 161 5.45 11.54 -10.87
N TYR A 162 5.55 11.60 -9.54
CA TYR A 162 6.79 12.04 -8.88
C TYR A 162 7.90 10.98 -8.86
N LEU A 163 7.57 9.68 -8.90
CA LEU A 163 8.58 8.62 -9.03
C LEU A 163 8.97 8.36 -10.48
N ASN A 164 8.28 8.98 -11.44
CA ASN A 164 8.48 8.79 -12.87
C ASN A 164 8.44 7.30 -13.28
N ILE A 165 7.43 6.56 -12.77
CA ILE A 165 7.27 5.13 -13.03
C ILE A 165 6.82 4.94 -14.48
N SER A 166 7.49 4.03 -15.19
CA SER A 166 7.16 3.66 -16.58
C SER A 166 6.89 2.16 -16.71
N GLU A 167 6.37 1.74 -17.86
CA GLU A 167 6.13 0.32 -18.19
C GLU A 167 7.40 -0.55 -18.11
N SER A 168 8.60 0.05 -18.17
CA SER A 168 9.88 -0.66 -18.08
C SER A 168 10.29 -0.99 -16.64
N GLU A 169 9.55 -0.52 -15.63
CA GLU A 169 9.86 -0.78 -14.22
C GLU A 169 9.53 -2.22 -13.80
N LYS A 170 10.33 -2.73 -12.87
CA LYS A 170 10.16 -4.03 -12.23
C LYS A 170 10.34 -3.88 -10.74
N ALA A 171 9.25 -3.69 -10.01
CA ALA A 171 9.28 -3.54 -8.56
C ALA A 171 9.28 -4.89 -7.87
N ILE A 172 10.25 -5.14 -6.98
CA ILE A 172 10.21 -6.34 -6.12
C ILE A 172 9.42 -6.06 -4.84
N THR A 173 8.57 -7.02 -4.45
CA THR A 173 7.80 -6.90 -3.20
C THR A 173 8.70 -7.12 -1.99
N VAL A 174 8.70 -6.17 -1.07
CA VAL A 174 9.35 -6.24 0.25
C VAL A 174 8.30 -6.13 1.35
N LEU A 175 7.26 -5.37 1.07
CA LEU A 175 6.17 -5.05 2.01
C LEU A 175 4.95 -5.92 1.71
N PRO A 176 4.20 -6.34 2.74
CA PRO A 176 2.97 -7.10 2.54
C PRO A 176 1.95 -6.30 1.72
N MET A 177 1.20 -6.99 0.86
CA MET A 177 0.11 -6.35 0.11
C MET A 177 -1.11 -6.02 0.99
N SER A 178 -1.22 -6.53 2.21
CA SER A 178 -2.18 -6.09 3.22
C SER A 178 -1.83 -4.73 3.85
N TYR A 179 -0.60 -4.26 3.66
CA TYR A 179 -0.14 -2.96 4.13
C TYR A 179 -0.28 -1.91 3.03
N THR A 180 -0.90 -0.77 3.35
CA THR A 180 -1.23 0.28 2.37
C THR A 180 -0.03 0.73 1.52
N TYR A 181 1.19 0.79 2.10
CA TYR A 181 2.40 1.12 1.35
C TYR A 181 2.78 0.02 0.34
N GLY A 182 2.78 -1.25 0.76
CA GLY A 182 3.04 -2.38 -0.13
C GLY A 182 2.02 -2.43 -1.28
N LEU A 183 0.74 -2.25 -0.94
CA LEU A 183 -0.33 -2.23 -1.94
C LEU A 183 -0.20 -1.05 -2.92
N SER A 184 0.29 0.11 -2.49
CA SER A 184 0.51 1.26 -3.37
C SER A 184 1.60 0.99 -4.43
N VAL A 185 2.61 0.18 -4.12
CA VAL A 185 3.61 -0.28 -5.10
C VAL A 185 2.97 -1.17 -6.15
N ILE A 186 2.11 -2.10 -5.74
CA ILE A 186 1.35 -2.96 -6.64
C ILE A 186 0.44 -2.12 -7.55
N ASN A 187 -0.33 -1.20 -6.96
CA ASN A 187 -1.25 -0.33 -7.70
C ASN A 187 -0.55 0.48 -8.78
N THR A 188 0.57 1.13 -8.45
CA THR A 188 1.30 2.00 -9.39
C THR A 188 1.85 1.22 -10.58
N HIS A 189 2.43 0.04 -10.35
CA HIS A 189 3.03 -0.75 -11.41
C HIS A 189 1.97 -1.41 -12.30
N LEU A 190 0.92 -2.00 -11.71
CA LEU A 190 -0.17 -2.57 -12.50
C LEU A 190 -0.95 -1.52 -13.31
N TYR A 191 -1.13 -0.31 -12.76
CA TYR A 191 -1.86 0.76 -13.43
C TYR A 191 -1.21 1.20 -14.73
N ILE A 192 0.13 1.19 -14.78
CA ILE A 192 0.90 1.65 -15.94
C ILE A 192 1.47 0.50 -16.81
N GLY A 193 1.08 -0.75 -16.56
CA GLY A 193 1.53 -1.88 -17.35
C GLY A 193 2.97 -2.36 -17.05
N ALA A 194 3.52 -2.00 -15.89
CA ALA A 194 4.84 -2.41 -15.41
C ALA A 194 4.80 -3.77 -14.70
N CYS A 195 5.96 -4.32 -14.36
CA CYS A 195 6.10 -5.65 -13.79
C CYS A 195 6.22 -5.62 -12.27
N ILE A 196 5.56 -6.57 -11.59
CA ILE A 196 5.73 -6.87 -10.17
C ILE A 196 6.55 -8.16 -10.02
N MET A 197 7.62 -8.12 -9.28
CA MET A 197 8.40 -9.28 -8.87
C MET A 197 7.91 -9.72 -7.47
N LEU A 198 7.13 -10.81 -7.44
CA LEU A 198 6.52 -11.31 -6.21
C LEU A 198 7.45 -12.25 -5.45
N THR A 199 7.68 -11.97 -4.18
CA THR A 199 8.42 -12.85 -3.28
C THR A 199 8.03 -12.61 -1.81
N ASP A 200 8.04 -13.69 -1.02
CA ASP A 200 7.97 -13.66 0.45
C ASP A 200 9.37 -13.76 1.10
N LYS A 201 10.44 -13.84 0.31
CA LYS A 201 11.82 -13.86 0.82
C LYS A 201 12.16 -12.52 1.46
N LYS A 202 12.91 -12.60 2.54
CA LYS A 202 13.32 -11.39 3.28
C LYS A 202 14.44 -10.67 2.53
N ILE A 203 14.44 -9.35 2.62
CA ILE A 203 15.45 -8.50 1.97
C ILE A 203 16.89 -8.78 2.47
N CYS A 204 17.08 -9.45 3.61
CA CYS A 204 18.36 -9.92 4.11
C CYS A 204 18.81 -11.25 3.51
N ASP A 205 17.93 -11.98 2.81
CA ASP A 205 18.26 -13.29 2.26
C ASP A 205 19.03 -13.13 0.94
N LYS A 206 19.99 -14.02 0.73
CA LYS A 206 20.79 -14.02 -0.50
C LYS A 206 19.94 -14.32 -1.73
N GLU A 207 18.94 -15.16 -1.56
CA GLU A 207 17.99 -15.59 -2.61
C GLU A 207 17.14 -14.41 -3.10
N PHE A 208 16.78 -13.46 -2.22
CA PHE A 208 16.10 -12.22 -2.60
C PHE A 208 16.90 -11.43 -3.65
N TRP A 209 18.17 -11.20 -3.37
CA TRP A 209 19.04 -10.45 -4.28
C TRP A 209 19.44 -11.24 -5.52
N SER A 210 19.51 -12.57 -5.45
CA SER A 210 19.70 -13.43 -6.61
C SER A 210 18.51 -13.31 -7.57
N PHE A 211 17.29 -13.38 -7.05
CA PHE A 211 16.05 -13.17 -7.80
C PHE A 211 15.98 -11.74 -8.39
N PHE A 212 16.27 -10.72 -7.57
CA PHE A 212 16.32 -9.33 -8.02
C PHE A 212 17.26 -9.14 -9.22
N ASN A 213 18.48 -9.68 -9.16
CA ASN A 213 19.48 -9.52 -10.21
C ASN A 213 19.17 -10.36 -11.46
N GLU A 214 18.69 -11.59 -11.30
CA GLU A 214 18.35 -12.49 -12.40
C GLU A 214 17.27 -11.86 -13.31
N PHE A 215 16.23 -11.30 -12.73
CA PHE A 215 15.13 -10.68 -13.46
C PHE A 215 15.26 -9.16 -13.63
N LYS A 216 16.41 -8.60 -13.22
CA LYS A 216 16.75 -7.18 -13.39
C LYS A 216 15.73 -6.26 -12.73
N GLY A 217 15.43 -6.50 -11.45
CA GLY A 217 14.58 -5.61 -10.65
C GLY A 217 15.09 -4.17 -10.70
N THR A 218 14.17 -3.21 -10.74
CA THR A 218 14.53 -1.79 -10.92
C THR A 218 14.26 -0.96 -9.68
N SER A 219 13.36 -1.41 -8.81
CA SER A 219 13.03 -0.68 -7.59
C SER A 219 12.68 -1.60 -6.43
N PHE A 220 12.90 -1.10 -5.22
CA PHE A 220 12.35 -1.67 -4.00
C PHE A 220 11.89 -0.58 -3.04
N SER A 221 10.94 -0.95 -2.18
CA SER A 221 10.32 -0.09 -1.19
C SER A 221 10.54 -0.65 0.20
N GLY A 222 10.82 0.20 1.20
CA GLY A 222 11.06 -0.26 2.56
C GLY A 222 10.64 0.73 3.63
N VAL A 223 10.42 0.21 4.84
CA VAL A 223 10.25 1.01 6.06
C VAL A 223 11.63 1.34 6.66
N PRO A 224 11.75 2.26 7.65
CA PRO A 224 13.06 2.60 8.24
C PRO A 224 13.88 1.39 8.68
N TYR A 225 13.24 0.41 9.33
CA TYR A 225 13.89 -0.83 9.76
C TYR A 225 14.55 -1.60 8.60
N THR A 226 13.90 -1.64 7.43
CA THR A 226 14.44 -2.27 6.22
C THR A 226 15.78 -1.63 5.82
N TYR A 227 15.83 -0.30 5.82
CA TYR A 227 17.03 0.46 5.47
C TYR A 227 18.15 0.35 6.51
N ASP A 228 17.80 0.34 7.80
CA ASP A 228 18.78 0.11 8.88
C ASP A 228 19.40 -1.29 8.76
N LEU A 229 18.60 -2.31 8.43
CA LEU A 229 19.09 -3.67 8.18
C LEU A 229 20.03 -3.70 6.97
N LEU A 230 19.64 -3.12 5.84
CA LEU A 230 20.50 -3.04 4.64
C LEU A 230 21.80 -2.27 4.89
N ARG A 231 21.77 -1.20 5.67
CA ARG A 231 22.97 -0.46 6.08
C ARG A 231 23.90 -1.35 6.89
N LYS A 232 23.38 -2.10 7.88
CA LYS A 232 24.17 -3.05 8.70
C LYS A 232 24.78 -4.18 7.86
N MET A 233 24.08 -4.61 6.80
CA MET A 233 24.57 -5.62 5.85
C MET A 233 25.57 -5.06 4.83
N ASN A 234 25.96 -3.78 4.95
CA ASN A 234 26.83 -3.10 3.98
C ASN A 234 26.27 -3.11 2.54
N PHE A 235 25.05 -2.61 2.37
CA PHE A 235 24.34 -2.55 1.08
C PHE A 235 25.22 -2.01 -0.07
N LYS A 236 26.14 -1.09 0.21
CA LYS A 236 27.06 -0.52 -0.79
C LYS A 236 27.95 -1.57 -1.47
N ALA A 237 28.22 -2.69 -0.81
CA ALA A 237 29.01 -3.80 -1.39
C ALA A 237 28.16 -4.72 -2.29
N LEU A 238 26.84 -4.59 -2.24
CA LEU A 238 25.92 -5.40 -3.04
C LEU A 238 25.90 -4.91 -4.49
N LYS A 239 26.07 -5.84 -5.43
CA LYS A 239 25.99 -5.53 -6.86
C LYS A 239 24.54 -5.62 -7.32
N VAL A 240 23.91 -4.47 -7.56
CA VAL A 240 22.52 -4.32 -8.04
C VAL A 240 22.48 -3.35 -9.23
N PRO A 241 23.04 -3.75 -10.39
CA PRO A 241 23.22 -2.83 -11.52
C PRO A 241 21.92 -2.33 -12.13
N SER A 242 20.85 -3.11 -12.07
CA SER A 242 19.53 -2.76 -12.61
C SER A 242 18.70 -1.85 -11.69
N LEU A 243 19.07 -1.73 -10.41
CA LEU A 243 18.37 -0.87 -9.45
C LEU A 243 18.42 0.60 -9.92
N ARG A 244 17.27 1.26 -9.93
CA ARG A 244 17.09 2.68 -10.27
C ARG A 244 16.58 3.47 -9.07
N THR A 245 15.54 2.97 -8.44
CA THR A 245 14.77 3.73 -7.42
C THR A 245 14.64 2.96 -6.11
N MET A 246 14.89 3.65 -5.04
CA MET A 246 14.65 3.20 -3.67
C MET A 246 13.67 4.14 -3.00
N THR A 247 12.67 3.61 -2.28
CA THR A 247 11.67 4.44 -1.61
C THR A 247 11.50 4.05 -0.15
N GLN A 248 11.35 5.04 0.72
CA GLN A 248 11.12 4.86 2.16
C GLN A 248 9.88 5.60 2.62
N ALA A 249 9.03 4.92 3.42
CA ALA A 249 7.90 5.50 4.14
C ALA A 249 7.57 4.65 5.37
N GLY A 250 6.50 5.02 6.10
CA GLY A 250 5.97 4.24 7.23
C GLY A 250 6.70 4.43 8.55
N GLY A 251 7.47 5.51 8.67
CA GLY A 251 8.13 5.92 9.91
C GLY A 251 9.29 6.87 9.67
N LYS A 252 9.76 7.51 10.74
CA LYS A 252 10.89 8.43 10.69
C LYS A 252 12.20 7.65 10.56
N MET A 253 12.95 7.90 9.49
CA MET A 253 14.29 7.36 9.29
C MET A 253 15.32 8.20 10.04
N SER A 254 16.37 7.56 10.58
CA SER A 254 17.50 8.30 11.16
C SER A 254 18.27 9.08 10.09
N ASN A 255 18.79 10.24 10.47
CA ASN A 255 19.57 11.08 9.55
C ASN A 255 20.80 10.36 8.99
N ASP A 256 21.44 9.52 9.80
CA ASP A 256 22.60 8.72 9.37
C ASP A 256 22.25 7.71 8.29
N THR A 257 21.11 7.00 8.44
CA THR A 257 20.66 6.02 7.45
C THR A 257 20.18 6.73 6.19
N SER A 258 19.49 7.85 6.33
CA SER A 258 19.10 8.70 5.21
C SER A 258 20.33 9.19 4.41
N ALA A 259 21.33 9.74 5.08
CA ALA A 259 22.57 10.18 4.45
C ALA A 259 23.34 9.06 3.77
N TYR A 260 23.35 7.85 4.38
CA TYR A 260 24.00 6.67 3.79
C TYR A 260 23.38 6.31 2.43
N PHE A 261 22.04 6.22 2.34
CA PHE A 261 21.34 5.86 1.10
C PHE A 261 21.32 6.99 0.08
N TYR A 262 21.23 8.24 0.52
CA TYR A 262 21.38 9.40 -0.36
C TYR A 262 22.76 9.41 -1.05
N ASN A 263 23.83 9.26 -0.29
CA ASN A 263 25.20 9.21 -0.83
C ASN A 263 25.40 7.98 -1.75
N TYR A 264 24.82 6.83 -1.42
CA TYR A 264 24.82 5.68 -2.29
C TYR A 264 24.12 5.98 -3.63
N ALA A 265 22.94 6.59 -3.56
CA ALA A 265 22.15 6.92 -4.75
C ALA A 265 22.92 7.87 -5.69
N ILE A 266 23.46 8.98 -5.15
CA ILE A 266 24.27 9.93 -5.92
C ILE A 266 25.48 9.24 -6.58
N ASN A 267 26.25 8.48 -5.81
CA ASN A 267 27.49 7.85 -6.30
C ASN A 267 27.25 6.74 -7.32
N THR A 268 26.02 6.22 -7.43
CA THR A 268 25.68 5.11 -8.34
C THR A 268 24.62 5.48 -9.38
N ASN A 269 24.31 6.78 -9.52
CA ASN A 269 23.30 7.30 -10.44
C ASN A 269 21.92 6.64 -10.25
N LYS A 270 21.45 6.60 -9.02
CA LYS A 270 20.16 6.08 -8.60
C LYS A 270 19.37 7.16 -7.88
N THR A 271 18.10 6.91 -7.59
CA THR A 271 17.26 7.81 -6.81
C THR A 271 16.83 7.18 -5.49
N PHE A 272 16.67 8.00 -4.46
CA PHE A 272 16.16 7.62 -3.17
C PHE A 272 15.14 8.63 -2.68
N TYR A 273 13.94 8.19 -2.35
CA TYR A 273 12.85 9.06 -1.91
C TYR A 273 12.44 8.76 -0.47
N ILE A 274 12.34 9.79 0.35
CA ILE A 274 11.67 9.76 1.65
C ILE A 274 10.26 10.28 1.45
N MET A 275 9.29 9.53 1.96
CA MET A 275 7.88 9.80 1.74
C MET A 275 7.11 9.69 3.06
N TYR A 276 5.99 10.41 3.14
CA TYR A 276 5.09 10.37 4.29
C TYR A 276 3.66 10.06 3.83
N GLY A 277 2.94 9.35 4.70
CA GLY A 277 1.53 9.05 4.49
C GLY A 277 0.95 8.15 5.55
N GLN A 278 -0.36 7.96 5.44
CA GLN A 278 -1.18 7.15 6.34
C GLN A 278 -2.17 6.33 5.52
N THR A 279 -2.71 5.26 6.10
CA THR A 279 -3.75 4.45 5.45
C THR A 279 -4.98 5.29 5.12
N GLU A 280 -5.32 6.24 5.97
CA GLU A 280 -6.42 7.20 5.83
C GLU A 280 -6.26 8.16 4.64
N ALA A 281 -5.06 8.26 4.07
CA ALA A 281 -4.77 8.98 2.82
C ALA A 281 -4.35 8.03 1.68
N THR A 282 -4.77 6.78 1.71
CA THR A 282 -4.56 5.77 0.65
C THR A 282 -3.09 5.63 0.26
N ALA A 283 -2.19 5.77 1.21
CA ALA A 283 -0.76 5.60 1.25
C ALA A 283 0.06 6.90 1.28
N ARG A 284 -0.12 7.87 0.38
CA ARG A 284 0.83 9.01 0.26
C ARG A 284 0.17 10.35 0.46
N ILE A 285 0.83 11.16 1.31
CA ILE A 285 0.51 12.56 1.58
C ILE A 285 1.58 13.46 0.97
N SER A 286 2.87 13.12 1.20
CA SER A 286 3.99 13.92 0.73
C SER A 286 5.23 13.08 0.40
N TYR A 287 6.17 13.71 -0.29
CA TYR A 287 7.48 13.15 -0.59
C TYR A 287 8.54 14.25 -0.55
N LEU A 288 9.77 13.89 -0.20
CA LEU A 288 10.93 14.79 -0.30
C LEU A 288 11.56 14.60 -1.69
N PRO A 289 11.51 15.60 -2.57
CA PRO A 289 12.15 15.54 -3.87
C PRO A 289 13.66 15.28 -3.72
N PHE A 290 14.20 14.41 -4.58
CA PHE A 290 15.56 13.89 -4.44
C PHE A 290 16.63 14.98 -4.44
N GLU A 291 16.44 16.05 -5.22
CA GLU A 291 17.32 17.20 -5.32
C GLU A 291 17.45 18.01 -4.01
N TYR A 292 16.43 17.95 -3.15
CA TYR A 292 16.44 18.67 -1.86
C TYR A 292 16.91 17.81 -0.68
N MET A 293 17.16 16.50 -0.89
CA MET A 293 17.49 15.60 0.22
C MET A 293 18.72 16.00 1.03
N SER A 294 19.73 16.60 0.42
CA SER A 294 20.93 17.07 1.13
C SER A 294 20.67 18.30 2.00
N GLN A 295 19.74 19.14 1.60
CA GLN A 295 19.45 20.43 2.24
C GLN A 295 18.30 20.33 3.26
N LYS A 296 17.35 19.41 3.00
CA LYS A 296 16.10 19.25 3.77
C LYS A 296 16.03 17.91 4.50
N GLN A 297 17.16 17.47 5.03
CA GLN A 297 17.27 16.20 5.74
C GLN A 297 16.30 16.15 6.93
N GLY A 298 15.49 15.08 7.03
CA GLY A 298 14.47 14.91 8.06
C GLY A 298 13.11 15.53 7.73
N SER A 299 12.98 16.24 6.60
CA SER A 299 11.70 16.72 6.11
C SER A 299 10.87 15.59 5.48
N ILE A 300 9.55 15.70 5.56
CA ILE A 300 8.60 14.90 4.77
C ILE A 300 8.33 15.50 3.39
N GLY A 301 8.97 16.63 3.07
CA GLY A 301 8.95 17.27 1.76
C GLY A 301 7.70 18.10 1.49
N ILE A 302 7.15 17.91 0.30
CA ILE A 302 6.01 18.65 -0.25
C ILE A 302 4.83 17.71 -0.52
N PRO A 303 3.58 18.20 -0.54
CA PRO A 303 2.42 17.35 -0.83
C PRO A 303 2.51 16.71 -2.23
N VAL A 304 1.92 15.52 -2.37
CA VAL A 304 1.78 14.87 -3.68
C VAL A 304 0.84 15.65 -4.60
N GLU A 305 0.94 15.43 -5.90
CA GLU A 305 0.07 16.08 -6.90
C GLU A 305 -1.41 15.87 -6.58
N GLY A 306 -2.20 16.95 -6.65
CA GLY A 306 -3.62 16.95 -6.30
C GLY A 306 -3.91 17.00 -4.80
N GLY A 307 -2.88 17.00 -3.95
CA GLY A 307 -3.00 17.19 -2.51
C GLY A 307 -2.51 18.56 -2.02
N SER A 308 -2.93 18.94 -0.83
CA SER A 308 -2.41 20.12 -0.12
C SER A 308 -2.29 19.84 1.37
N ILE A 309 -1.29 20.48 2.00
CA ILE A 309 -1.04 20.39 3.44
C ILE A 309 -1.20 21.79 4.03
N GLU A 310 -1.92 21.86 5.13
CA GLU A 310 -2.03 23.06 5.98
C GLU A 310 -1.63 22.68 7.40
N LEU A 311 -1.02 23.58 8.14
CA LEU A 311 -0.81 23.44 9.58
C LEU A 311 -1.85 24.30 10.31
N VAL A 312 -2.44 23.77 11.37
CA VAL A 312 -3.40 24.49 12.20
C VAL A 312 -3.00 24.43 13.68
N ASP A 313 -3.36 25.46 14.41
CA ASP A 313 -3.19 25.52 15.86
C ASP A 313 -4.33 24.79 16.60
N GLU A 314 -4.38 24.92 17.93
CA GLU A 314 -5.40 24.31 18.80
C GLU A 314 -6.82 24.87 18.55
N ASN A 315 -6.94 26.06 17.97
CA ASN A 315 -8.19 26.70 17.62
C ASN A 315 -8.64 26.40 16.18
N ASN A 316 -7.89 25.56 15.45
CA ASN A 316 -7.99 25.31 14.01
C ASN A 316 -7.69 26.53 13.12
N ASP A 317 -6.97 27.54 13.64
CA ASP A 317 -6.49 28.65 12.84
C ASP A 317 -5.24 28.26 12.06
N LYS A 318 -5.16 28.72 10.79
CA LYS A 318 -4.05 28.36 9.89
C LYS A 318 -2.75 29.03 10.31
N ILE A 319 -1.71 28.23 10.49
CA ILE A 319 -0.34 28.67 10.74
C ILE A 319 0.36 28.88 9.39
N ARG A 320 0.95 30.08 9.22
CA ARG A 320 1.72 30.46 8.01
C ARG A 320 3.17 30.78 8.31
N GLU A 321 3.47 31.08 9.56
CA GLU A 321 4.82 31.41 9.99
C GLU A 321 5.68 30.14 10.10
N ALA A 322 6.96 30.29 9.66
CA ALA A 322 7.94 29.21 9.80
C ALA A 322 8.25 28.92 11.28
N SER A 323 8.59 27.67 11.58
CA SER A 323 8.97 27.18 12.90
C SER A 323 7.87 27.19 13.97
N ILE A 324 6.63 27.52 13.61
CA ILE A 324 5.47 27.37 14.50
C ILE A 324 4.88 25.98 14.32
N VAL A 325 4.72 25.26 15.43
CA VAL A 325 4.19 23.88 15.44
C VAL A 325 2.68 23.90 15.36
N GLY A 326 2.13 23.08 14.48
CA GLY A 326 0.70 22.83 14.36
C GLY A 326 0.38 21.42 13.91
N GLU A 327 -0.90 21.05 13.93
CA GLU A 327 -1.37 19.78 13.41
C GLU A 327 -1.42 19.80 11.88
N ILE A 328 -0.96 18.73 11.24
CA ILE A 328 -1.07 18.56 9.78
C ILE A 328 -2.51 18.27 9.42
N ILE A 329 -3.11 19.15 8.60
CA ILE A 329 -4.36 18.90 7.89
C ILE A 329 -4.02 18.64 6.43
N TYR A 330 -4.41 17.47 5.93
CA TYR A 330 -4.23 17.10 4.54
C TYR A 330 -5.55 17.17 3.79
N LYS A 331 -5.54 17.70 2.57
CA LYS A 331 -6.70 17.75 1.68
C LYS A 331 -6.30 17.13 0.34
N GLY A 332 -7.12 16.19 -0.13
CA GLY A 332 -6.87 15.52 -1.41
C GLY A 332 -7.90 14.44 -1.71
N LYS A 333 -8.03 14.10 -2.99
CA LYS A 333 -8.93 13.04 -3.48
C LYS A 333 -8.56 11.64 -2.99
N ASN A 334 -7.36 11.47 -2.47
CA ASN A 334 -6.87 10.22 -1.89
C ASN A 334 -7.17 10.06 -0.40
N VAL A 335 -7.84 11.03 0.23
CA VAL A 335 -8.34 10.89 1.60
C VAL A 335 -9.49 9.88 1.60
N SER A 336 -9.43 8.92 2.52
CA SER A 336 -10.38 7.82 2.65
C SER A 336 -11.80 8.30 2.96
N LEU A 337 -12.78 7.43 2.74
CA LEU A 337 -14.19 7.68 3.04
C LEU A 337 -14.51 7.75 4.56
N GLY A 338 -13.57 7.42 5.42
CA GLY A 338 -13.75 7.26 6.86
C GLY A 338 -13.47 5.84 7.32
N TYR A 339 -13.99 5.47 8.47
CA TYR A 339 -13.79 4.14 9.04
C TYR A 339 -15.04 3.27 8.94
N ALA A 340 -14.85 1.95 8.95
CA ALA A 340 -15.87 0.98 9.26
C ALA A 340 -15.49 0.27 10.56
N LEU A 341 -16.46 0.10 11.47
CA LEU A 341 -16.35 -0.68 12.70
C LEU A 341 -17.06 -2.02 12.59
N ASN A 342 -18.00 -2.12 11.68
CA ASN A 342 -18.83 -3.31 11.44
C ASN A 342 -19.38 -3.31 10.00
N ARG A 343 -20.15 -4.37 9.66
CA ARG A 343 -20.72 -4.54 8.32
C ARG A 343 -21.65 -3.39 7.91
N SER A 344 -22.48 -2.84 8.80
CA SER A 344 -23.43 -1.78 8.44
C SER A 344 -22.73 -0.47 8.03
N ASP A 345 -21.49 -0.23 8.50
CA ASP A 345 -20.73 0.95 8.11
C ASP A 345 -20.30 0.93 6.63
N LEU A 346 -20.44 -0.20 5.94
CA LEU A 346 -20.11 -0.31 4.52
C LEU A 346 -21.10 0.38 3.59
N GLU A 347 -22.27 0.74 4.10
CA GLU A 347 -23.28 1.54 3.39
C GLU A 347 -22.98 3.05 3.40
N LYS A 348 -22.18 3.51 4.37
CA LYS A 348 -21.89 4.93 4.57
C LYS A 348 -21.14 5.53 3.36
N GLY A 349 -21.55 6.74 2.98
CA GLY A 349 -20.85 7.57 1.99
C GLY A 349 -19.51 8.12 2.51
N ASP A 350 -19.03 9.17 1.87
CA ASP A 350 -17.81 9.87 2.26
C ASP A 350 -18.04 10.75 3.49
N GLU A 351 -17.49 10.34 4.63
CA GLU A 351 -17.56 11.08 5.90
C GLU A 351 -16.43 12.12 6.02
N ASN A 352 -15.29 11.90 5.37
CA ASN A 352 -14.11 12.77 5.45
C ASN A 352 -14.12 13.91 4.43
N GLN A 353 -14.88 13.79 3.34
CA GLN A 353 -15.02 14.80 2.30
C GLN A 353 -13.68 15.35 1.79
N GLY A 354 -12.68 14.46 1.65
CA GLY A 354 -11.36 14.80 1.17
C GLY A 354 -10.48 15.55 2.17
N ILE A 355 -10.84 15.62 3.47
CA ILE A 355 -10.09 16.31 4.52
C ILE A 355 -9.65 15.29 5.58
N LEU A 356 -8.36 15.28 5.89
CA LEU A 356 -7.77 14.40 6.92
C LEU A 356 -7.04 15.23 7.98
N TYR A 357 -7.48 15.12 9.22
CA TYR A 357 -6.74 15.52 10.42
C TYR A 357 -5.79 14.38 10.76
N THR A 358 -4.49 14.56 10.52
CA THR A 358 -3.55 13.45 10.59
C THR A 358 -3.19 13.03 12.01
N GLY A 359 -3.38 13.91 12.98
CA GLY A 359 -2.88 13.75 14.36
C GLY A 359 -1.37 13.94 14.48
N ASP A 360 -0.65 14.23 13.40
CA ASP A 360 0.79 14.49 13.42
C ASP A 360 1.05 15.99 13.56
N LEU A 361 1.99 16.35 14.44
CA LEU A 361 2.45 17.73 14.68
C LEU A 361 3.69 18.02 13.84
N ALA A 362 3.70 19.17 13.17
CA ALA A 362 4.78 19.59 12.29
C ALA A 362 4.98 21.10 12.27
N TYR A 363 6.05 21.54 11.64
CA TYR A 363 6.31 22.95 11.33
C TYR A 363 6.83 23.10 9.91
N TYR A 364 6.68 24.29 9.33
CA TYR A 364 7.33 24.68 8.08
C TYR A 364 8.72 25.26 8.37
N ASP A 365 9.69 25.00 7.50
CA ASP A 365 10.88 25.83 7.44
C ASP A 365 10.66 27.09 6.57
N LEU A 366 11.70 27.91 6.39
CA LEU A 366 11.62 29.14 5.61
C LEU A 366 11.34 28.92 4.11
N ASP A 367 11.56 27.72 3.61
CA ASP A 367 11.32 27.32 2.23
C ASP A 367 10.02 26.50 2.08
N ASN A 368 9.17 26.48 3.11
CA ASN A 368 7.90 25.74 3.18
C ASN A 368 8.04 24.21 3.13
N PHE A 369 9.22 23.65 3.45
CA PHE A 369 9.34 22.22 3.67
C PHE A 369 8.83 21.85 5.07
N ILE A 370 8.19 20.66 5.17
CA ILE A 370 7.47 20.23 6.36
C ILE A 370 8.32 19.27 7.18
N PHE A 371 8.39 19.50 8.48
CA PHE A 371 9.13 18.66 9.44
C PHE A 371 8.21 18.16 10.54
N ILE A 372 8.03 16.84 10.66
CA ILE A 372 7.25 16.25 11.74
C ILE A 372 8.05 16.29 13.03
N CYS A 373 7.43 16.77 14.12
CA CYS A 373 8.03 16.86 15.46
C CYS A 373 7.38 15.96 16.50
N GLY A 374 6.16 15.46 16.27
CA GLY A 374 5.47 14.60 17.22
C GLY A 374 4.09 14.13 16.77
N ARG A 375 3.35 13.52 17.70
CA ARG A 375 1.92 13.20 17.55
C ARG A 375 1.11 13.89 18.63
N LYS A 376 -0.09 14.34 18.26
CA LYS A 376 -1.02 15.05 19.16
C LYS A 376 -1.37 14.19 20.38
N ASP A 377 -1.68 12.91 20.16
CA ASP A 377 -2.04 11.96 21.23
C ASP A 377 -0.88 11.65 22.20
N SER A 378 0.37 11.86 21.77
CA SER A 378 1.55 11.65 22.62
C SER A 378 1.90 12.84 23.49
N CYS A 379 1.27 14.00 23.26
CA CYS A 379 1.52 15.25 23.98
C CYS A 379 0.50 15.50 25.11
N VAL A 380 -0.55 14.69 25.19
CA VAL A 380 -1.51 14.77 26.32
C VAL A 380 -0.92 14.00 27.51
N LYS A 381 -0.37 14.74 28.45
CA LYS A 381 -0.03 14.28 29.79
C LYS A 381 -1.05 14.79 30.79
#